data_4388796dfec99c801804cf023ab873e1
#
_entry.id   4388796dfec99c801804cf023ab873e1
#
_cell.length_a   1.000
_cell.length_b   1.000
_cell.length_c   1.000
_cell.angle_alpha   90.00
_cell.angle_beta   90.00
_cell.angle_gamma   90.00
#
_symmetry.space_group_name_H-M   'P 1'
#
loop_
_entity.id
_entity.type
_entity.pdbx_description
1 polymer ?
#
loop_
_entity_poly.entity_id
_entity_poly.type
_entity_poly.pdbx_seq_one_letter_code
_entity_poly.pdbx_strand_id
1 'polypeptide(L)'
;QLCTASSAEEACRCISSQPFDLYILDVELPDASGFELIDRIREKHPEARIIINTMHDEMWNISRLLQMKVSSVILKSSNIQEVKQAILTVLSGKQYFCDHFESLCRKLKNTDTGIFPNDVLTTREMDVLQAIADGLNTNEIAELLHLSDNTIESHRKRLMLKLNARNAVDLVMKAISKGIISLKKR
;
A
#
# COMPACT_ATOMS: atom_id res chain seq x y z
N GLN A 1 -16.87 21.47 -0.96
CA GLN A 1 -16.66 21.31 -2.42
C GLN A 1 -16.19 19.90 -2.72
N LEU A 2 -16.74 19.25 -3.74
CA LEU A 2 -16.34 17.92 -4.21
C LEU A 2 -15.40 18.08 -5.43
N CYS A 3 -14.28 17.35 -5.42
CA CYS A 3 -13.39 17.18 -6.57
C CYS A 3 -13.27 15.67 -6.85
N THR A 4 -13.35 15.28 -8.10
CA THR A 4 -13.15 13.90 -8.54
C THR A 4 -11.96 13.83 -9.48
N ALA A 5 -11.19 12.75 -9.40
CA ALA A 5 -10.05 12.49 -10.25
C ALA A 5 -10.08 11.02 -10.69
N SER A 6 -9.81 10.77 -11.95
CA SER A 6 -9.79 9.42 -12.55
C SER A 6 -8.38 8.84 -12.66
N SER A 7 -7.35 9.63 -12.32
CA SER A 7 -5.95 9.27 -12.38
C SER A 7 -5.14 9.94 -11.26
N ALA A 8 -3.96 9.45 -10.96
CA ALA A 8 -3.07 10.06 -9.98
C ALA A 8 -2.58 11.44 -10.44
N GLU A 9 -2.36 11.63 -11.74
CA GLU A 9 -1.97 12.93 -12.29
C GLU A 9 -3.06 13.99 -12.07
N GLU A 10 -4.33 13.64 -12.35
CA GLU A 10 -5.47 14.52 -12.12
C GLU A 10 -5.65 14.81 -10.61
N ALA A 11 -5.54 13.78 -9.76
CA ALA A 11 -5.60 13.94 -8.32
C ALA A 11 -4.49 14.90 -7.79
N CYS A 12 -3.26 14.79 -8.31
CA CYS A 12 -2.17 15.67 -7.94
C CYS A 12 -2.45 17.13 -8.31
N ARG A 13 -3.11 17.40 -9.42
CA ARG A 13 -3.54 18.76 -9.79
C ARG A 13 -4.56 19.31 -8.78
N CYS A 14 -5.56 18.49 -8.41
CA CYS A 14 -6.55 18.86 -7.38
C CYS A 14 -5.90 19.16 -6.02
N ILE A 15 -5.02 18.27 -5.54
CA ILE A 15 -4.30 18.41 -4.26
C ILE A 15 -3.42 19.66 -4.24
N SER A 16 -2.88 20.03 -5.41
CA SER A 16 -2.01 21.23 -5.53
C SER A 16 -2.81 22.53 -5.56
N SER A 17 -4.08 22.50 -5.92
CA SER A 17 -4.93 23.68 -6.03
C SER A 17 -5.52 24.12 -4.68
N GLN A 18 -5.87 23.17 -3.81
CA GLN A 18 -6.48 23.47 -2.51
C GLN A 18 -6.41 22.27 -1.56
N PRO A 19 -6.42 22.48 -0.24
CA PRO A 19 -6.59 21.40 0.72
C PRO A 19 -8.03 20.91 0.73
N PHE A 20 -8.23 19.63 1.10
CA PHE A 20 -9.54 19.01 1.30
C PHE A 20 -9.65 18.50 2.74
N ASP A 21 -10.89 18.54 3.28
CA ASP A 21 -11.17 18.00 4.61
C ASP A 21 -11.04 16.49 4.68
N LEU A 22 -11.21 15.81 3.54
CA LEU A 22 -11.20 14.36 3.39
C LEU A 22 -10.76 13.96 1.98
N TYR A 23 -9.92 12.95 1.91
CA TYR A 23 -9.52 12.27 0.67
C TYR A 23 -10.07 10.85 0.68
N ILE A 24 -10.73 10.44 -0.40
CA ILE A 24 -11.16 9.06 -0.63
C ILE A 24 -10.38 8.55 -1.82
N LEU A 25 -9.55 7.53 -1.62
CA LEU A 25 -8.60 7.06 -2.60
C LEU A 25 -8.81 5.58 -2.91
N ASP A 26 -8.65 5.23 -4.17
CA ASP A 26 -8.41 3.85 -4.57
C ASP A 26 -6.91 3.52 -4.46
N VAL A 27 -6.59 2.28 -4.13
CA VAL A 27 -5.20 1.77 -4.18
C VAL A 27 -4.75 1.56 -5.62
N GLU A 28 -5.67 1.16 -6.50
CA GLU A 28 -5.40 0.93 -7.92
C GLU A 28 -5.81 2.13 -8.77
N LEU A 29 -4.82 2.81 -9.31
CA LEU A 29 -5.00 3.88 -10.27
C LEU A 29 -4.35 3.49 -11.60
N PRO A 30 -4.87 4.00 -12.73
CA PRO A 30 -4.41 3.60 -14.06
C PRO A 30 -2.96 4.02 -14.37
N ASP A 31 -2.46 5.04 -13.71
CA ASP A 31 -1.18 5.70 -13.98
C ASP A 31 -0.17 5.65 -12.83
N ALA A 32 -0.60 5.27 -11.62
CA ALA A 32 0.26 5.14 -10.45
C ALA A 32 -0.39 4.27 -9.35
N SER A 33 0.35 4.00 -8.28
CA SER A 33 -0.21 3.38 -7.09
C SER A 33 -0.88 4.42 -6.19
N GLY A 34 -2.06 4.09 -5.63
CA GLY A 34 -2.71 4.93 -4.63
C GLY A 34 -1.85 5.18 -3.39
N PHE A 35 -0.89 4.29 -3.11
CA PHE A 35 0.09 4.48 -2.04
C PHE A 35 1.00 5.69 -2.28
N GLU A 36 1.47 5.88 -3.52
CA GLU A 36 2.27 7.06 -3.88
C GLU A 36 1.46 8.36 -3.72
N LEU A 37 0.16 8.29 -3.99
CA LEU A 37 -0.72 9.43 -3.81
C LEU A 37 -0.92 9.78 -2.33
N ILE A 38 -0.98 8.77 -1.45
CA ILE A 38 -1.00 8.98 0.01
C ILE A 38 0.25 9.74 0.46
N ASP A 39 1.44 9.30 0.03
CA ASP A 39 2.71 9.95 0.38
C ASP A 39 2.71 11.42 -0.08
N ARG A 40 2.31 11.69 -1.32
CA ARG A 40 2.19 13.07 -1.85
C ARG A 40 1.20 13.94 -1.10
N ILE A 41 0.07 13.37 -0.66
CA ILE A 41 -0.90 14.07 0.19
C ILE A 41 -0.27 14.39 1.54
N ARG A 42 0.42 13.44 2.17
CA ARG A 42 1.06 13.62 3.47
C ARG A 42 2.20 14.63 3.44
N GLU A 43 2.96 14.71 2.36
CA GLU A 43 4.01 15.72 2.17
C GLU A 43 3.43 17.16 2.20
N LYS A 44 2.25 17.37 1.62
CA LYS A 44 1.60 18.69 1.57
C LYS A 44 0.67 18.95 2.74
N HIS A 45 -0.01 17.92 3.21
CA HIS A 45 -1.03 17.95 4.24
C HIS A 45 -0.80 16.82 5.24
N PRO A 46 0.14 16.98 6.21
CA PRO A 46 0.51 15.90 7.15
C PRO A 46 -0.68 15.34 7.94
N GLU A 47 -1.65 16.18 8.27
CA GLU A 47 -2.87 15.82 9.04
C GLU A 47 -4.07 15.44 8.15
N ALA A 48 -3.83 15.18 6.86
CA ALA A 48 -4.92 14.84 5.93
C ALA A 48 -5.67 13.59 6.41
N ARG A 49 -7.01 13.67 6.36
CA ARG A 49 -7.88 12.53 6.61
C ARG A 49 -8.01 11.74 5.32
N ILE A 50 -7.64 10.46 5.37
CA ILE A 50 -7.58 9.60 4.18
C ILE A 50 -8.41 8.35 4.44
N ILE A 51 -9.40 8.12 3.59
CA ILE A 51 -10.16 6.87 3.47
C ILE A 51 -9.65 6.12 2.25
N ILE A 52 -9.29 4.87 2.41
CA ILE A 52 -8.99 3.96 1.31
C ILE A 52 -10.24 3.17 0.96
N ASN A 53 -10.63 3.20 -0.30
CA ASN A 53 -11.72 2.41 -0.86
C ASN A 53 -11.16 1.43 -1.89
N THR A 54 -10.98 0.16 -1.51
CA THR A 54 -10.26 -0.83 -2.30
C THR A 54 -11.08 -2.08 -2.60
N MET A 55 -10.75 -2.76 -3.70
CA MET A 55 -11.24 -4.13 -3.96
C MET A 55 -10.41 -5.19 -3.23
N HIS A 56 -9.22 -4.83 -2.76
CA HIS A 56 -8.23 -5.75 -2.22
C HIS A 56 -8.31 -5.88 -0.71
N ASP A 57 -8.53 -7.09 -0.26
CA ASP A 57 -8.52 -7.53 1.14
C ASP A 57 -7.25 -8.31 1.52
N GLU A 58 -6.25 -8.29 0.64
CA GLU A 58 -5.01 -9.04 0.82
C GLU A 58 -4.17 -8.48 1.99
N MET A 59 -3.61 -9.39 2.79
CA MET A 59 -2.88 -9.09 4.04
C MET A 59 -1.70 -8.11 3.86
N TRP A 60 -1.02 -8.11 2.71
CA TRP A 60 0.09 -7.20 2.44
C TRP A 60 -0.37 -5.74 2.26
N ASN A 61 -1.54 -5.51 1.64
CA ASN A 61 -2.17 -4.19 1.53
C ASN A 61 -2.50 -3.65 2.92
N ILE A 62 -3.06 -4.49 3.76
CA ILE A 62 -3.46 -4.12 5.13
C ILE A 62 -2.26 -3.66 5.94
N SER A 63 -1.16 -4.41 5.90
CA SER A 63 0.06 -4.06 6.62
C SER A 63 0.61 -2.69 6.17
N ARG A 64 0.62 -2.45 4.86
CA ARG A 64 1.08 -1.18 4.28
C ARG A 64 0.17 -0.02 4.66
N LEU A 65 -1.15 -0.20 4.58
CA LEU A 65 -2.12 0.82 4.97
C LEU A 65 -2.03 1.17 6.45
N LEU A 66 -1.78 0.19 7.34
CA LEU A 66 -1.55 0.44 8.76
C LEU A 66 -0.29 1.29 8.99
N GLN A 67 0.80 1.02 8.26
CA GLN A 67 2.04 1.80 8.36
C GLN A 67 1.85 3.24 7.88
N MET A 68 1.03 3.47 6.86
CA MET A 68 0.73 4.79 6.31
C MET A 68 -0.28 5.59 7.15
N LYS A 69 -0.75 5.04 8.28
CA LYS A 69 -1.65 5.70 9.23
C LYS A 69 -2.88 6.33 8.56
N VAL A 70 -3.52 5.59 7.64
CA VAL A 70 -4.77 6.04 7.02
C VAL A 70 -5.89 6.11 8.06
N SER A 71 -6.86 6.99 7.83
CA SER A 71 -7.96 7.22 8.77
C SER A 71 -9.05 6.15 8.69
N SER A 72 -9.18 5.50 7.53
CA SER A 72 -10.19 4.46 7.30
C SER A 72 -9.81 3.57 6.13
N VAL A 73 -10.27 2.33 6.18
CA VAL A 73 -10.26 1.40 5.04
C VAL A 73 -11.64 0.78 4.92
N ILE A 74 -12.22 0.89 3.73
CA ILE A 74 -13.48 0.28 3.34
C ILE A 74 -13.29 -0.51 2.04
N LEU A 75 -14.15 -1.47 1.79
CA LEU A 75 -14.15 -2.23 0.54
C LEU A 75 -15.05 -1.58 -0.49
N LYS A 76 -14.74 -1.70 -1.77
CA LYS A 76 -15.62 -1.26 -2.87
C LYS A 76 -16.95 -2.03 -2.90
N SER A 77 -17.00 -3.20 -2.26
CA SER A 77 -18.23 -3.98 -2.01
C SER A 77 -19.06 -3.47 -0.83
N SER A 78 -18.55 -2.52 -0.02
CA SER A 78 -19.27 -1.95 1.10
C SER A 78 -20.55 -1.24 0.64
N ASN A 79 -21.61 -1.38 1.44
CA ASN A 79 -22.85 -0.70 1.14
C ASN A 79 -22.77 0.80 1.42
N ILE A 80 -23.71 1.57 0.88
CA ILE A 80 -23.72 3.04 0.99
C ILE A 80 -23.80 3.54 2.44
N GLN A 81 -24.41 2.79 3.33
CA GLN A 81 -24.51 3.15 4.74
C GLN A 81 -23.17 3.05 5.45
N GLU A 82 -22.40 2.00 5.13
CA GLU A 82 -21.05 1.80 5.65
C GLU A 82 -20.10 2.90 5.15
N VAL A 83 -20.15 3.24 3.86
CA VAL A 83 -19.38 4.36 3.29
C VAL A 83 -19.72 5.67 3.98
N LYS A 84 -21.02 5.96 4.19
CA LYS A 84 -21.48 7.15 4.91
C LYS A 84 -20.97 7.18 6.35
N GLN A 85 -21.05 6.06 7.04
CA GLN A 85 -20.56 5.92 8.42
C GLN A 85 -19.04 6.18 8.50
N ALA A 86 -18.27 5.63 7.57
CA ALA A 86 -16.83 5.85 7.49
C ALA A 86 -16.49 7.34 7.32
N ILE A 87 -17.16 8.02 6.38
CA ILE A 87 -16.96 9.45 6.11
C ILE A 87 -17.27 10.28 7.37
N LEU A 88 -18.41 10.09 7.99
CA LEU A 88 -18.82 10.87 9.17
C LEU A 88 -17.89 10.62 10.36
N THR A 89 -17.47 9.37 10.56
CA THR A 89 -16.55 9.01 11.65
C THR A 89 -15.19 9.66 11.44
N VAL A 90 -14.65 9.60 10.23
CA VAL A 90 -13.34 10.19 9.90
C VAL A 90 -13.39 11.71 9.97
N LEU A 91 -14.45 12.35 9.52
CA LEU A 91 -14.64 13.80 9.65
C LEU A 91 -14.75 14.24 11.12
N SER A 92 -15.25 13.40 12.01
CA SER A 92 -15.24 13.66 13.46
C SER A 92 -13.86 13.49 14.13
N GLY A 93 -12.81 13.16 13.35
CA GLY A 93 -11.45 12.94 13.84
C GLY A 93 -11.17 11.54 14.40
N LYS A 94 -12.09 10.59 14.20
CA LYS A 94 -11.94 9.19 14.62
C LYS A 94 -11.55 8.32 13.44
N GLN A 95 -10.96 7.16 13.75
CA GLN A 95 -10.72 6.13 12.74
C GLN A 95 -11.93 5.22 12.56
N TYR A 96 -12.13 4.72 11.35
CA TYR A 96 -13.14 3.73 11.01
C TYR A 96 -12.54 2.64 10.15
N PHE A 97 -12.72 1.41 10.54
CA PHE A 97 -12.30 0.25 9.74
C PHE A 97 -13.49 -0.71 9.64
N CYS A 98 -13.77 -1.21 8.43
CA CYS A 98 -14.81 -2.21 8.26
C CYS A 98 -14.47 -3.50 9.02
N ASP A 99 -15.49 -4.27 9.43
CA ASP A 99 -15.32 -5.50 10.24
C ASP A 99 -14.32 -6.48 9.61
N HIS A 100 -14.35 -6.60 8.30
CA HIS A 100 -13.40 -7.44 7.56
C HIS A 100 -11.97 -6.98 7.78
N PHE A 101 -11.68 -5.69 7.59
CA PHE A 101 -10.35 -5.11 7.80
C PHE A 101 -9.90 -5.23 9.26
N GLU A 102 -10.78 -4.98 10.22
CA GLU A 102 -10.47 -5.16 11.64
C GLU A 102 -10.12 -6.62 11.98
N SER A 103 -10.86 -7.56 11.42
CA SER A 103 -10.58 -9.00 11.58
C SER A 103 -9.17 -9.35 11.10
N LEU A 104 -8.76 -8.82 9.96
CA LEU A 104 -7.43 -9.01 9.40
C LEU A 104 -6.34 -8.33 10.25
N CYS A 105 -6.61 -7.11 10.73
CA CYS A 105 -5.72 -6.41 11.66
C CYS A 105 -5.52 -7.18 12.97
N ARG A 106 -6.58 -7.79 13.52
CA ARG A 106 -6.48 -8.65 14.72
C ARG A 106 -5.62 -9.88 14.47
N LYS A 107 -5.75 -10.51 13.31
CA LYS A 107 -4.87 -11.63 12.91
C LYS A 107 -3.41 -11.20 12.84
N LEU A 108 -3.11 -10.00 12.33
CA LEU A 108 -1.76 -9.44 12.30
C LEU A 108 -1.20 -9.17 13.71
N LYS A 109 -2.01 -8.64 14.62
CA LYS A 109 -1.59 -8.34 16.01
C LYS A 109 -1.41 -9.57 16.88
N ASN A 110 -2.18 -10.62 16.67
CA ASN A 110 -2.10 -11.86 17.46
C ASN A 110 -0.91 -12.74 17.07
N THR A 111 -0.13 -12.36 16.07
CA THR A 111 1.16 -12.97 15.77
C THR A 111 2.28 -12.30 16.58
N ASP A 112 2.18 -12.37 17.91
CA ASP A 112 3.15 -11.82 18.88
C ASP A 112 4.54 -12.50 18.82
N THR A 113 4.77 -13.37 17.85
CA THR A 113 6.02 -14.11 17.64
C THR A 113 6.94 -13.51 16.57
N GLY A 114 6.68 -12.28 16.08
CA GLY A 114 7.49 -11.70 14.99
C GLY A 114 7.37 -12.45 13.65
N ILE A 115 6.48 -13.43 13.57
CA ILE A 115 6.16 -14.18 12.35
C ILE A 115 4.96 -13.48 11.73
N PHE A 116 5.23 -12.55 10.83
CA PHE A 116 4.18 -12.07 9.91
C PHE A 116 3.58 -13.28 9.20
N PRO A 117 2.23 -13.32 8.99
CA PRO A 117 1.64 -14.33 8.12
C PRO A 117 2.47 -14.42 6.83
N ASN A 118 2.70 -15.62 6.32
CA ASN A 118 3.59 -15.87 5.18
C ASN A 118 3.30 -14.99 3.95
N ASP A 119 2.14 -14.35 3.89
CA ASP A 119 1.68 -13.55 2.76
C ASP A 119 1.97 -12.04 2.88
N VAL A 120 2.51 -11.56 4.01
CA VAL A 120 2.80 -10.14 4.21
C VAL A 120 4.26 -9.86 3.94
N LEU A 121 4.54 -8.90 3.03
CA LEU A 121 5.90 -8.45 2.78
C LEU A 121 6.36 -7.53 3.92
N THR A 122 7.53 -7.81 4.45
CA THR A 122 8.19 -6.92 5.41
C THR A 122 8.76 -5.69 4.69
N THR A 123 9.06 -4.62 5.42
CA THR A 123 9.70 -3.42 4.86
C THR A 123 10.97 -3.79 4.07
N ARG A 124 11.79 -4.69 4.60
CA ARG A 124 13.01 -5.15 3.92
C ARG A 124 12.75 -5.96 2.66
N GLU A 125 11.71 -6.79 2.66
CA GLU A 125 11.29 -7.50 1.44
C GLU A 125 10.73 -6.52 0.40
N MET A 126 10.06 -5.45 0.81
CA MET A 126 9.62 -4.39 -0.10
C MET A 126 10.81 -3.63 -0.72
N ASP A 127 11.81 -3.25 0.10
CA ASP A 127 13.02 -2.59 -0.39
C ASP A 127 13.74 -3.47 -1.44
N VAL A 128 13.89 -4.77 -1.15
CA VAL A 128 14.51 -5.74 -2.08
C VAL A 128 13.66 -5.93 -3.34
N LEU A 129 12.34 -6.02 -3.21
CA LEU A 129 11.41 -6.17 -4.35
C LEU A 129 11.47 -4.97 -5.27
N GLN A 130 11.48 -3.75 -4.71
CA GLN A 130 11.60 -2.52 -5.50
C GLN A 130 12.95 -2.47 -6.23
N ALA A 131 14.05 -2.81 -5.58
CA ALA A 131 15.37 -2.84 -6.19
C ALA A 131 15.46 -3.88 -7.33
N ILE A 132 14.81 -5.04 -7.18
CA ILE A 132 14.68 -6.03 -8.28
C ILE A 132 13.89 -5.44 -9.45
N ALA A 133 12.80 -4.73 -9.19
CA ALA A 133 11.98 -4.08 -10.22
C ALA A 133 12.72 -2.94 -10.93
N ASP A 134 13.62 -2.26 -10.23
CA ASP A 134 14.52 -1.24 -10.79
C ASP A 134 15.67 -1.86 -11.61
N GLY A 135 15.78 -3.20 -11.67
CA GLY A 135 16.72 -3.94 -12.50
C GLY A 135 18.06 -4.22 -11.83
N LEU A 136 18.20 -4.00 -10.53
CA LEU A 136 19.44 -4.23 -9.80
C LEU A 136 19.70 -5.74 -9.58
N ASN A 137 20.96 -6.14 -9.69
CA ASN A 137 21.41 -7.48 -9.36
C ASN A 137 21.64 -7.65 -7.84
N THR A 138 21.92 -8.89 -7.39
CA THR A 138 22.06 -9.21 -5.96
C THR A 138 23.14 -8.37 -5.28
N ASN A 139 24.30 -8.17 -5.90
CA ASN A 139 25.42 -7.41 -5.33
C ASN A 139 25.05 -5.91 -5.21
N GLU A 140 24.46 -5.34 -6.27
CA GLU A 140 24.01 -3.94 -6.27
C GLU A 140 22.94 -3.68 -5.19
N ILE A 141 22.03 -4.64 -5.00
CA ILE A 141 21.02 -4.57 -3.93
C ILE A 141 21.69 -4.65 -2.55
N ALA A 142 22.67 -5.54 -2.39
CA ALA A 142 23.41 -5.72 -1.16
C ALA A 142 24.15 -4.42 -0.77
N GLU A 143 24.83 -3.79 -1.71
CA GLU A 143 25.49 -2.49 -1.52
C GLU A 143 24.49 -1.39 -1.18
N LEU A 144 23.40 -1.28 -1.95
CA LEU A 144 22.36 -0.26 -1.75
C LEU A 144 21.71 -0.34 -0.36
N LEU A 145 21.44 -1.57 0.12
CA LEU A 145 20.73 -1.79 1.39
C LEU A 145 21.68 -2.04 2.57
N HIS A 146 23.00 -2.01 2.35
CA HIS A 146 24.03 -2.31 3.36
C HIS A 146 23.86 -3.69 3.99
N LEU A 147 23.62 -4.71 3.18
CA LEU A 147 23.42 -6.11 3.58
C LEU A 147 24.42 -7.03 2.84
N SER A 148 24.53 -8.28 3.30
CA SER A 148 25.30 -9.28 2.57
C SER A 148 24.49 -9.89 1.42
N ASP A 149 25.18 -10.38 0.37
CA ASP A 149 24.55 -11.08 -0.75
C ASP A 149 23.70 -12.26 -0.30
N ASN A 150 24.16 -13.02 0.67
CA ASN A 150 23.41 -14.14 1.26
C ASN A 150 22.09 -13.68 1.92
N THR A 151 22.09 -12.49 2.53
CA THR A 151 20.89 -11.90 3.11
C THR A 151 19.89 -11.52 2.02
N ILE A 152 20.38 -10.90 0.94
CA ILE A 152 19.54 -10.56 -0.22
C ILE A 152 18.96 -11.81 -0.86
N GLU A 153 19.75 -12.86 -1.08
CA GLU A 153 19.26 -14.14 -1.63
C GLU A 153 18.17 -14.77 -0.72
N SER A 154 18.32 -14.63 0.58
CA SER A 154 17.30 -15.09 1.54
C SER A 154 15.98 -14.31 1.41
N HIS A 155 16.06 -12.98 1.23
CA HIS A 155 14.89 -12.14 0.96
C HIS A 155 14.25 -12.48 -0.40
N ARG A 156 15.05 -12.68 -1.45
CA ARG A 156 14.57 -13.08 -2.78
C ARG A 156 13.80 -14.40 -2.73
N LYS A 157 14.33 -15.41 -2.04
CA LYS A 157 13.63 -16.70 -1.85
C LYS A 157 12.29 -16.53 -1.13
N ARG A 158 12.25 -15.72 -0.06
CA ARG A 158 11.00 -15.43 0.66
C ARG A 158 9.99 -14.70 -0.22
N LEU A 159 10.43 -13.71 -1.00
CA LEU A 159 9.59 -12.99 -1.97
C LEU A 159 9.00 -13.93 -3.02
N MET A 160 9.81 -14.82 -3.59
CA MET A 160 9.35 -15.84 -4.54
C MET A 160 8.26 -16.73 -3.96
N LEU A 161 8.43 -17.18 -2.71
CA LEU A 161 7.44 -18.00 -2.00
C LEU A 161 6.15 -17.21 -1.72
N LYS A 162 6.28 -16.00 -1.15
CA LYS A 162 5.13 -15.16 -0.76
C LYS A 162 4.27 -14.73 -1.94
N LEU A 163 4.89 -14.42 -3.07
CA LEU A 163 4.19 -14.02 -4.29
C LEU A 163 3.94 -15.19 -5.26
N ASN A 164 4.29 -16.42 -4.84
CA ASN A 164 4.19 -17.62 -5.68
C ASN A 164 4.82 -17.42 -7.06
N ALA A 165 6.00 -16.78 -7.11
CA ALA A 165 6.70 -16.45 -8.34
C ALA A 165 7.73 -17.50 -8.72
N ARG A 166 7.89 -17.73 -10.03
CA ARG A 166 8.82 -18.76 -10.59
C ARG A 166 10.22 -18.22 -10.87
N ASN A 167 10.31 -16.93 -11.13
CA ASN A 167 11.57 -16.21 -11.43
C ASN A 167 11.41 -14.71 -11.15
N ALA A 168 12.49 -13.94 -11.29
CA ALA A 168 12.48 -12.50 -10.99
C ALA A 168 11.50 -11.72 -11.87
N VAL A 169 11.33 -12.08 -13.14
CA VAL A 169 10.39 -11.41 -14.04
C VAL A 169 8.94 -11.68 -13.59
N ASP A 170 8.60 -12.94 -13.30
CA ASP A 170 7.29 -13.33 -12.79
C ASP A 170 7.01 -12.66 -11.42
N LEU A 171 8.04 -12.51 -10.57
CA LEU A 171 7.97 -11.81 -9.31
C LEU A 171 7.56 -10.35 -9.49
N VAL A 172 8.26 -9.63 -10.37
CA VAL A 172 7.98 -8.21 -10.66
C VAL A 172 6.60 -8.05 -11.30
N MET A 173 6.25 -8.89 -12.29
CA MET A 173 4.93 -8.84 -12.94
C MET A 173 3.79 -9.07 -11.95
N LYS A 174 3.93 -10.05 -11.06
CA LYS A 174 2.92 -10.30 -10.00
C LYS A 174 2.86 -9.17 -8.98
N ALA A 175 4.00 -8.59 -8.63
CA ALA A 175 4.04 -7.45 -7.73
C ALA A 175 3.34 -6.22 -8.33
N ILE A 176 3.50 -5.97 -9.63
CA ILE A 176 2.81 -4.90 -10.35
C ILE A 176 1.31 -5.19 -10.44
N SER A 177 0.93 -6.40 -10.88
CA SER A 177 -0.49 -6.78 -11.04
C SER A 177 -1.27 -6.74 -9.73
N LYS A 178 -0.58 -6.93 -8.61
CA LYS A 178 -1.13 -6.79 -7.25
C LYS A 178 -1.02 -5.36 -6.69
N GLY A 179 -0.51 -4.39 -7.45
CA GLY A 179 -0.31 -3.02 -6.99
C GLY A 179 0.72 -2.87 -5.85
N ILE A 180 1.56 -3.90 -5.61
CA ILE A 180 2.59 -3.87 -4.56
C ILE A 180 3.69 -2.85 -4.90
N ILE A 181 4.08 -2.80 -6.16
CA ILE A 181 5.04 -1.84 -6.71
C ILE A 181 4.50 -1.24 -8.00
N SER A 182 4.99 -0.04 -8.33
CA SER A 182 4.79 0.59 -9.64
C SER A 182 6.14 0.71 -10.37
N LEU A 183 6.11 0.58 -11.70
CA LEU A 183 7.31 0.88 -12.49
C LEU A 183 7.50 2.40 -12.55
N LYS A 184 8.62 2.88 -12.04
CA LYS A 184 9.02 4.28 -12.28
C LYS A 184 9.21 4.45 -13.80
N LYS A 185 8.43 5.33 -14.42
CA LYS A 185 8.74 5.78 -15.79
C LYS A 185 10.11 6.46 -15.75
N ARG A 186 11.07 5.88 -16.47
CA ARG A 186 12.33 6.55 -16.80
C ARG A 186 12.07 7.74 -17.72
#